data_40d62839f0be5e40559dc55f96023236
#
_entry.id   40d62839f0be5e40559dc55f96023236
#
_cell.length_a   1.000
_cell.length_b   1.000
_cell.length_c   1.000
_cell.angle_alpha   90.00
_cell.angle_beta   90.00
_cell.angle_gamma   90.00
#
_symmetry.space_group_name_H-M   'P 1'
#
loop_
_entity.id
_entity.type
_entity.pdbx_description
1 polymer ?
#
loop_
_entity_poly.entity_id
_entity_poly.type
_entity_poly.pdbx_seq_one_letter_code
_entity_poly.pdbx_strand_id
1 'polypeptide(L)'
;MERVSEEAFYSRKPITEIDQSTIEVLLNEMEGTPRKRIRLCLHDDVGNPLHEMAIVLGRESYIRPHKHEGKTESFHIIEGRLSVVFFDEDGKVQKVLRMGPSHSGLTFFYRLSTTCFHAVVPESEYVIFHETTNGPFDPGDTEYAKWAPPETKPETARKYVDDLLKLYIRD
;
A
#
# COMPACT_ATOMS: atom_id res chain seq x y z
N MET A 1 8.61 18.38 4.94
CA MET A 1 8.76 17.18 4.09
C MET A 1 9.71 17.50 2.96
N GLU A 2 10.61 16.61 2.64
CA GLU A 2 11.56 16.71 1.53
C GLU A 2 11.14 15.72 0.44
N ARG A 3 10.89 16.20 -0.78
CA ARG A 3 10.56 15.34 -1.93
C ARG A 3 11.84 14.65 -2.40
N VAL A 4 11.82 13.32 -2.48
CA VAL A 4 12.97 12.50 -2.93
C VAL A 4 12.67 11.78 -4.25
N SER A 5 11.39 11.64 -4.61
CA SER A 5 10.95 11.10 -5.89
C SER A 5 9.55 11.62 -6.24
N GLU A 6 9.04 11.21 -7.40
CA GLU A 6 7.67 11.54 -7.82
C GLU A 6 6.60 11.05 -6.83
N GLU A 7 6.86 9.93 -6.14
CA GLU A 7 5.90 9.27 -5.24
C GLU A 7 6.36 9.20 -3.79
N ALA A 8 7.43 9.89 -3.39
CA ALA A 8 7.95 9.79 -2.03
C ALA A 8 8.47 11.11 -1.47
N PHE A 9 8.08 11.36 -0.23
CA PHE A 9 8.66 12.35 0.67
C PHE A 9 9.37 11.67 1.83
N TYR A 10 10.33 12.36 2.43
CA TYR A 10 10.91 12.01 3.72
C TYR A 10 10.63 13.11 4.74
N SER A 11 10.31 12.71 5.96
CA SER A 11 10.40 13.60 7.11
C SER A 11 11.85 13.69 7.55
N ARG A 12 12.35 14.92 7.74
CA ARG A 12 13.71 15.15 8.28
C ARG A 12 13.66 15.71 9.71
N LYS A 13 12.52 15.58 10.35
CA LYS A 13 12.30 16.09 11.71
C LYS A 13 12.55 14.98 12.73
N PRO A 14 13.23 15.28 13.85
CA PRO A 14 13.40 14.31 14.94
C PRO A 14 12.08 13.92 15.62
N ILE A 15 11.05 14.78 15.51
CA ILE A 15 9.67 14.52 15.91
C ILE A 15 8.82 14.84 14.70
N THR A 16 8.18 13.82 14.14
CA THR A 16 7.27 13.97 13.00
C THR A 16 5.83 13.87 13.49
N GLU A 17 5.06 14.89 13.18
CA GLU A 17 3.62 14.96 13.44
C GLU A 17 2.91 14.93 12.09
N ILE A 18 1.90 14.09 11.97
CA ILE A 18 1.01 14.01 10.81
C ILE A 18 -0.36 14.48 11.26
N ASP A 19 -0.74 15.65 10.81
CA ASP A 19 -2.02 16.29 11.07
C ASP A 19 -2.86 16.37 9.77
N GLN A 20 -4.03 16.97 9.87
CA GLN A 20 -4.92 17.14 8.71
C GLN A 20 -4.26 17.93 7.58
N SER A 21 -3.46 18.95 7.90
CA SER A 21 -2.75 19.74 6.88
C SER A 21 -1.71 18.92 6.12
N THR A 22 -1.02 18.02 6.81
CA THR A 22 -0.09 17.06 6.18
C THR A 22 -0.83 16.10 5.24
N ILE A 23 -1.99 15.60 5.66
CA ILE A 23 -2.83 14.72 4.85
C ILE A 23 -3.32 15.44 3.59
N GLU A 24 -3.81 16.68 3.69
CA GLU A 24 -4.25 17.48 2.54
C GLU A 24 -3.13 17.67 1.52
N VAL A 25 -1.90 17.93 1.97
CA VAL A 25 -0.74 18.01 1.07
C VAL A 25 -0.50 16.68 0.37
N LEU A 26 -0.51 15.56 1.10
CA LEU A 26 -0.29 14.23 0.51
C LEU A 26 -1.39 13.86 -0.49
N LEU A 27 -2.65 14.18 -0.22
CA LEU A 27 -3.76 13.95 -1.14
C LEU A 27 -3.57 14.75 -2.45
N ASN A 28 -3.27 16.04 -2.35
CA ASN A 28 -3.03 16.89 -3.52
C ASN A 28 -1.84 16.38 -4.35
N GLU A 29 -0.77 15.96 -3.69
CA GLU A 29 0.42 15.41 -4.35
C GLU A 29 0.14 14.06 -5.04
N MET A 30 -0.63 13.19 -4.38
CA MET A 30 -1.06 11.90 -4.93
C MET A 30 -1.85 12.09 -6.24
N GLU A 31 -2.75 13.09 -6.29
CA GLU A 31 -3.52 13.40 -7.50
C GLU A 31 -2.63 13.77 -8.70
N GLY A 32 -1.48 14.38 -8.44
CA GLY A 32 -0.48 14.71 -9.46
C GLY A 32 0.35 13.53 -9.96
N THR A 33 0.37 12.39 -9.25
CA THR A 33 1.20 11.24 -9.66
C THR A 33 0.52 10.36 -10.70
N PRO A 34 1.26 9.80 -11.68
CA PRO A 34 0.68 8.92 -12.69
C PRO A 34 0.06 7.64 -12.13
N ARG A 35 0.61 7.12 -11.02
CA ARG A 35 0.15 5.87 -10.39
C ARG A 35 -0.82 6.10 -9.23
N LYS A 36 -1.26 7.37 -9.02
CA LYS A 36 -2.19 7.75 -7.96
C LYS A 36 -1.79 7.23 -6.59
N ARG A 37 -0.51 7.37 -6.25
CA ARG A 37 0.05 6.97 -4.96
C ARG A 37 1.17 7.90 -4.51
N ILE A 38 1.27 8.09 -3.20
CA ILE A 38 2.32 8.87 -2.55
C ILE A 38 2.60 8.29 -1.17
N ARG A 39 3.82 8.46 -0.69
CA ARG A 39 4.18 8.10 0.69
C ARG A 39 5.03 9.18 1.35
N LEU A 40 4.83 9.33 2.64
CA LEU A 40 5.73 10.06 3.53
C LEU A 40 6.49 9.04 4.37
N CYS A 41 7.78 8.90 4.12
CA CYS A 41 8.69 8.08 4.92
C CYS A 41 9.05 8.80 6.22
N LEU A 42 8.90 8.13 7.34
CA LEU A 42 9.16 8.64 8.70
C LEU A 42 10.55 8.21 9.20
N HIS A 43 11.16 7.23 8.55
CA HIS A 43 12.54 6.78 8.75
C HIS A 43 13.51 7.66 7.96
N ASP A 44 14.78 7.70 8.34
CA ASP A 44 15.77 8.63 7.79
C ASP A 44 16.19 8.29 6.36
N ASP A 45 16.37 7.00 6.06
CA ASP A 45 16.80 6.52 4.73
C ASP A 45 16.46 5.04 4.53
N VAL A 46 16.74 4.52 3.35
CA VAL A 46 16.47 3.12 2.95
C VAL A 46 17.29 2.09 3.72
N GLY A 47 18.37 2.50 4.40
CA GLY A 47 19.23 1.62 5.21
C GLY A 47 18.72 1.41 6.64
N ASN A 48 17.71 2.15 7.09
CA ASN A 48 17.17 2.02 8.44
C ASN A 48 16.63 0.61 8.68
N PRO A 49 16.79 0.04 9.89
CA PRO A 49 16.28 -1.29 10.23
C PRO A 49 14.76 -1.34 10.40
N LEU A 50 14.12 -0.20 10.61
CA LEU A 50 12.66 -0.04 10.71
C LEU A 50 12.22 1.01 9.69
N HIS A 51 11.27 0.64 8.84
CA HIS A 51 10.62 1.55 7.91
C HIS A 51 9.20 1.81 8.36
N GLU A 52 8.86 3.07 8.49
CA GLU A 52 7.51 3.54 8.80
C GLU A 52 7.11 4.57 7.74
N MET A 53 5.89 4.44 7.24
CA MET A 53 5.41 5.29 6.15
C MET A 53 3.93 5.61 6.34
N ALA A 54 3.55 6.87 6.12
CA ALA A 54 2.16 7.21 5.83
C ALA A 54 1.98 7.12 4.32
N ILE A 55 1.06 6.26 3.88
CA ILE A 55 0.81 5.96 2.47
C ILE A 55 -0.59 6.43 2.10
N VAL A 56 -0.68 7.10 0.96
CA VAL A 56 -1.95 7.48 0.32
C VAL A 56 -2.03 6.80 -1.03
N LEU A 57 -3.11 6.05 -1.23
CA LEU A 57 -3.45 5.42 -2.50
C LEU A 57 -4.79 5.95 -2.99
N GLY A 58 -4.85 6.45 -4.20
CA GLY A 58 -6.11 6.70 -4.90
C GLY A 58 -6.75 5.41 -5.40
N ARG A 59 -8.05 5.44 -5.68
CA ARG A 59 -8.82 4.28 -6.18
C ARG A 59 -8.25 3.65 -7.45
N GLU A 60 -7.58 4.43 -8.26
CA GLU A 60 -6.97 3.97 -9.52
C GLU A 60 -5.58 3.35 -9.33
N SER A 61 -5.04 3.44 -8.12
CA SER A 61 -3.72 2.88 -7.82
C SER A 61 -3.72 1.37 -8.01
N TYR A 62 -2.72 0.88 -8.73
CA TYR A 62 -2.47 -0.54 -8.88
C TYR A 62 -1.14 -0.89 -8.24
N ILE A 63 -1.17 -1.83 -7.31
CA ILE A 63 0.02 -2.44 -6.73
C ILE A 63 0.03 -3.88 -7.19
N ARG A 64 0.98 -4.20 -8.08
CA ARG A 64 1.11 -5.55 -8.62
C ARG A 64 1.23 -6.56 -7.48
N PRO A 65 0.49 -7.67 -7.48
CA PRO A 65 0.67 -8.73 -6.51
C PRO A 65 2.14 -9.12 -6.37
N HIS A 66 2.63 -9.15 -5.12
CA HIS A 66 4.02 -9.39 -4.78
C HIS A 66 4.13 -10.10 -3.44
N LYS A 67 5.30 -10.66 -3.17
CA LYS A 67 5.68 -11.19 -1.85
C LYS A 67 7.05 -10.68 -1.46
N HIS A 68 7.30 -10.62 -0.16
CA HIS A 68 8.58 -10.22 0.40
C HIS A 68 9.25 -11.39 1.10
N GLU A 69 10.51 -11.64 0.78
CA GLU A 69 11.32 -12.65 1.47
C GLU A 69 11.83 -12.08 2.80
N GLY A 70 11.59 -12.81 3.88
CA GLY A 70 12.12 -12.46 5.20
C GLY A 70 11.59 -11.16 5.83
N LYS A 71 10.57 -10.53 5.25
CA LYS A 71 9.98 -9.29 5.78
C LYS A 71 8.66 -9.53 6.50
N THR A 72 8.42 -8.64 7.43
CA THR A 72 7.13 -8.49 8.13
C THR A 72 6.60 -7.11 7.79
N GLU A 73 5.33 -7.00 7.49
CA GLU A 73 4.64 -5.73 7.31
C GLU A 73 3.40 -5.63 8.18
N SER A 74 3.02 -4.43 8.53
CA SER A 74 1.79 -4.14 9.25
C SER A 74 1.13 -2.90 8.67
N PHE A 75 -0.20 -2.94 8.50
CA PHE A 75 -0.98 -1.77 8.09
C PHE A 75 -1.94 -1.37 9.20
N HIS A 76 -2.04 -0.07 9.40
CA HIS A 76 -3.05 0.55 10.26
C HIS A 76 -3.82 1.58 9.43
N ILE A 77 -5.11 1.34 9.21
CA ILE A 77 -5.94 2.23 8.41
C ILE A 77 -6.32 3.48 9.19
N ILE A 78 -5.99 4.63 8.62
CA ILE A 78 -6.31 5.95 9.17
C ILE A 78 -7.64 6.43 8.59
N GLU A 79 -7.78 6.38 7.25
CA GLU A 79 -8.96 6.86 6.55
C GLU A 79 -9.20 6.04 5.27
N GLY A 80 -10.45 5.95 4.82
CA GLY A 80 -10.83 5.20 3.62
C GLY A 80 -10.91 3.69 3.86
N ARG A 81 -11.01 2.92 2.78
CA ARG A 81 -11.12 1.46 2.82
C ARG A 81 -10.23 0.82 1.76
N LEU A 82 -9.64 -0.30 2.12
CA LEU A 82 -8.89 -1.16 1.20
C LEU A 82 -9.15 -2.64 1.49
N SER A 83 -8.89 -3.47 0.51
CA SER A 83 -8.75 -4.91 0.70
C SER A 83 -7.32 -5.36 0.49
N VAL A 84 -6.82 -6.21 1.38
CA VAL A 84 -5.61 -7.00 1.15
C VAL A 84 -6.04 -8.36 0.63
N VAL A 85 -5.63 -8.68 -0.59
CA VAL A 85 -5.94 -9.95 -1.25
C VAL A 85 -4.71 -10.84 -1.20
N PHE A 86 -4.84 -12.03 -0.63
CA PHE A 86 -3.78 -13.03 -0.50
C PHE A 86 -3.97 -14.13 -1.53
N PHE A 87 -2.87 -14.56 -2.15
CA PHE A 87 -2.87 -15.53 -3.24
C PHE A 87 -1.93 -16.71 -2.95
N ASP A 88 -2.22 -17.85 -3.55
CA ASP A 88 -1.21 -18.90 -3.69
C ASP A 88 -0.20 -18.61 -4.82
N GLU A 89 0.74 -19.54 -5.03
CA GLU A 89 1.81 -19.37 -6.03
C GLU A 89 1.26 -19.32 -7.48
N ASP A 90 0.07 -19.88 -7.73
CA ASP A 90 -0.60 -19.91 -9.04
C ASP A 90 -1.56 -18.73 -9.26
N GLY A 91 -1.71 -17.83 -8.26
CA GLY A 91 -2.55 -16.64 -8.34
C GLY A 91 -4.02 -16.87 -7.97
N LYS A 92 -4.34 -18.00 -7.36
CA LYS A 92 -5.68 -18.24 -6.83
C LYS A 92 -5.86 -17.53 -5.49
N VAL A 93 -6.94 -16.76 -5.38
CA VAL A 93 -7.28 -16.05 -4.14
C VAL A 93 -7.53 -17.04 -3.00
N GLN A 94 -6.77 -16.89 -1.93
CA GLN A 94 -6.88 -17.70 -0.71
C GLN A 94 -7.66 -16.97 0.39
N LYS A 95 -7.50 -15.65 0.47
CA LYS A 95 -8.14 -14.83 1.49
C LYS A 95 -8.29 -13.40 1.01
N VAL A 96 -9.37 -12.76 1.40
CA VAL A 96 -9.55 -11.30 1.30
C VAL A 96 -9.77 -10.75 2.69
N LEU A 97 -8.97 -9.74 3.04
CA LEU A 97 -9.07 -9.01 4.28
C LEU A 97 -9.53 -7.59 3.98
N ARG A 98 -10.80 -7.29 4.27
CA ARG A 98 -11.33 -5.92 4.13
C ARG A 98 -10.94 -5.09 5.32
N MET A 99 -10.41 -3.89 5.05
CA MET A 99 -9.89 -2.99 6.06
C MET A 99 -10.49 -1.60 5.95
N GLY A 100 -10.65 -0.96 7.10
CA GLY A 100 -11.14 0.41 7.22
C GLY A 100 -10.79 0.98 8.60
N PRO A 101 -11.09 2.25 8.88
CA PRO A 101 -10.83 2.87 10.18
C PRO A 101 -11.53 2.11 11.32
N SER A 102 -11.06 2.26 12.55
CA SER A 102 -11.56 1.51 13.72
C SER A 102 -13.07 1.61 13.95
N HIS A 103 -13.68 2.72 13.55
CA HIS A 103 -15.12 2.95 13.67
C HIS A 103 -15.96 2.36 12.51
N SER A 104 -15.31 1.79 11.48
CA SER A 104 -15.99 1.24 10.29
C SER A 104 -16.60 -0.14 10.48
N GLY A 105 -16.26 -0.85 11.55
CA GLY A 105 -16.62 -2.25 11.76
C GLY A 105 -15.76 -3.26 10.97
N LEU A 106 -14.83 -2.78 10.14
CA LEU A 106 -13.87 -3.58 9.40
C LEU A 106 -12.57 -3.79 10.22
N THR A 107 -11.68 -4.64 9.72
CA THR A 107 -10.34 -4.77 10.30
C THR A 107 -9.58 -3.45 10.10
N PHE A 108 -9.08 -2.85 11.19
CA PHE A 108 -8.34 -1.59 11.10
C PHE A 108 -6.82 -1.76 11.17
N PHE A 109 -6.36 -2.89 11.66
CA PHE A 109 -4.95 -3.23 11.77
C PHE A 109 -4.71 -4.69 11.38
N TYR A 110 -3.66 -4.96 10.60
CA TYR A 110 -3.19 -6.32 10.37
C TYR A 110 -1.66 -6.38 10.36
N ARG A 111 -1.15 -7.57 10.54
CA ARG A 111 0.26 -7.89 10.40
C ARG A 111 0.44 -9.15 9.56
N LEU A 112 1.31 -9.07 8.57
CA LEU A 112 1.77 -10.19 7.76
C LEU A 112 3.20 -10.52 8.17
N SER A 113 3.44 -11.75 8.64
CA SER A 113 4.74 -12.23 9.10
C SER A 113 5.18 -13.53 8.40
N THR A 114 4.61 -13.78 7.24
CA THR A 114 4.94 -14.95 6.40
C THR A 114 5.06 -14.51 4.94
N THR A 115 5.90 -15.20 4.19
CA THR A 115 6.04 -14.96 2.75
C THR A 115 4.82 -15.51 2.01
N CYS A 116 4.01 -14.62 1.43
CA CYS A 116 2.91 -14.99 0.55
C CYS A 116 2.61 -13.87 -0.44
N PHE A 117 2.13 -14.22 -1.63
CA PHE A 117 1.67 -13.22 -2.58
C PHE A 117 0.47 -12.46 -2.04
N HIS A 118 0.54 -11.15 -2.10
CA HIS A 118 -0.55 -10.27 -1.71
C HIS A 118 -0.63 -9.04 -2.62
N ALA A 119 -1.79 -8.41 -2.65
CA ALA A 119 -2.04 -7.15 -3.30
C ALA A 119 -2.92 -6.27 -2.43
N VAL A 120 -2.73 -4.97 -2.53
CA VAL A 120 -3.53 -3.94 -1.87
C VAL A 120 -4.46 -3.32 -2.89
N VAL A 121 -5.76 -3.35 -2.62
CA VAL A 121 -6.81 -2.87 -3.53
C VAL A 121 -7.64 -1.79 -2.83
N PRO A 122 -7.50 -0.50 -3.19
CA PRO A 122 -8.34 0.57 -2.66
C PRO A 122 -9.82 0.35 -3.02
N GLU A 123 -10.74 0.49 -2.02
CA GLU A 123 -12.18 0.38 -2.20
C GLU A 123 -12.87 1.75 -2.23
N SER A 124 -12.33 2.74 -1.51
CA SER A 124 -12.81 4.12 -1.49
C SER A 124 -12.08 4.98 -2.54
N GLU A 125 -12.48 6.23 -2.70
CA GLU A 125 -11.85 7.20 -3.59
C GLU A 125 -10.35 7.32 -3.33
N TYR A 126 -9.98 7.31 -2.06
CA TYR A 126 -8.62 7.16 -1.58
C TYR A 126 -8.59 6.35 -0.28
N VAL A 127 -7.42 5.90 0.10
CA VAL A 127 -7.15 5.29 1.40
C VAL A 127 -5.84 5.84 1.95
N ILE A 128 -5.81 6.07 3.26
CA ILE A 128 -4.65 6.52 4.01
C ILE A 128 -4.37 5.48 5.08
N PHE A 129 -3.15 4.98 5.10
CA PHE A 129 -2.74 4.01 6.11
C PHE A 129 -1.28 4.20 6.52
N HIS A 130 -0.98 3.79 7.73
CA HIS A 130 0.38 3.67 8.23
C HIS A 130 0.88 2.26 7.94
N GLU A 131 2.00 2.18 7.26
CA GLU A 131 2.73 0.93 7.04
C GLU A 131 4.00 0.90 7.88
N THR A 132 4.23 -0.22 8.54
CA THR A 132 5.49 -0.53 9.20
C THR A 132 6.06 -1.81 8.62
N THR A 133 7.32 -1.77 8.21
CA THR A 133 8.04 -2.96 7.72
C THR A 133 9.49 -2.94 8.20
N ASN A 134 10.12 -4.11 8.27
CA ASN A 134 11.54 -4.16 8.59
C ASN A 134 12.39 -3.77 7.37
N GLY A 135 13.40 -2.94 7.63
CA GLY A 135 14.45 -2.62 6.67
C GLY A 135 15.68 -3.51 6.85
N PRO A 136 16.76 -3.23 6.14
CA PRO A 136 16.87 -2.20 5.11
C PRO A 136 16.00 -2.52 3.87
N PHE A 137 15.76 -1.50 3.02
CA PHE A 137 15.10 -1.74 1.74
C PHE A 137 16.08 -2.35 0.73
N ASP A 138 15.76 -3.54 0.25
CA ASP A 138 16.44 -4.17 -0.88
C ASP A 138 15.38 -4.52 -1.95
N PRO A 139 15.50 -3.98 -3.18
CA PRO A 139 14.60 -4.35 -4.28
C PRO A 139 14.56 -5.86 -4.57
N GLY A 140 15.64 -6.58 -4.26
CA GLY A 140 15.75 -8.03 -4.42
C GLY A 140 14.86 -8.83 -3.47
N ASP A 141 14.42 -8.23 -2.35
CA ASP A 141 13.52 -8.87 -1.37
C ASP A 141 12.06 -8.94 -1.87
N THR A 142 11.75 -8.30 -2.99
CA THR A 142 10.38 -8.27 -3.55
C THR A 142 10.29 -9.10 -4.82
N GLU A 143 9.47 -10.14 -4.78
CA GLU A 143 9.12 -10.94 -5.96
C GLU A 143 7.72 -10.54 -6.44
N TYR A 144 7.64 -10.07 -7.70
CA TYR A 144 6.36 -9.75 -8.34
C TYR A 144 5.76 -10.99 -9.01
N ALA A 145 4.46 -11.20 -8.80
CA ALA A 145 3.71 -12.30 -9.38
C ALA A 145 3.77 -12.28 -10.92
N LYS A 146 4.23 -13.36 -11.54
CA LYS A 146 4.36 -13.48 -13.00
C LYS A 146 3.01 -13.59 -13.69
N TRP A 147 2.01 -14.11 -12.99
CA TRP A 147 0.63 -14.28 -13.46
C TRP A 147 -0.20 -12.98 -13.41
N ALA A 148 0.27 -11.95 -12.71
CA ALA A 148 -0.43 -10.68 -12.61
C ALA A 148 0.10 -9.65 -13.64
N PRO A 149 -0.75 -8.75 -14.16
CA PRO A 149 -0.33 -7.72 -15.11
C PRO A 149 0.80 -6.86 -14.56
N PRO A 150 1.80 -6.49 -15.38
CA PRO A 150 2.80 -5.51 -14.96
C PRO A 150 2.19 -4.11 -14.89
N GLU A 151 2.72 -3.24 -14.00
CA GLU A 151 2.29 -1.84 -13.85
C GLU A 151 2.43 -1.01 -15.14
N THR A 152 3.29 -1.46 -16.07
CA THR A 152 3.48 -0.83 -17.39
C THR A 152 2.31 -1.05 -18.36
N LYS A 153 1.31 -1.85 -17.99
CA LYS A 153 0.10 -2.12 -18.78
C LYS A 153 -1.16 -1.66 -18.04
N PRO A 154 -1.42 -0.35 -17.96
CA PRO A 154 -2.46 0.21 -17.08
C PRO A 154 -3.86 -0.30 -17.36
N GLU A 155 -4.25 -0.49 -18.63
CA GLU A 155 -5.58 -1.01 -18.98
C GLU A 155 -5.79 -2.45 -18.47
N THR A 156 -4.77 -3.30 -18.64
CA THR A 156 -4.84 -4.69 -18.15
C THR A 156 -4.81 -4.74 -16.63
N ALA A 157 -4.01 -3.88 -16.00
CA ALA A 157 -3.94 -3.74 -14.55
C ALA A 157 -5.29 -3.27 -13.99
N ARG A 158 -5.93 -2.29 -14.62
CA ARG A 158 -7.25 -1.80 -14.22
C ARG A 158 -8.30 -2.90 -14.29
N LYS A 159 -8.36 -3.61 -15.45
CA LYS A 159 -9.29 -4.74 -15.60
C LYS A 159 -9.07 -5.80 -14.51
N TYR A 160 -7.82 -6.12 -14.19
CA TYR A 160 -7.49 -7.09 -13.15
C TYR A 160 -8.01 -6.66 -11.78
N VAL A 161 -7.84 -5.39 -11.40
CA VAL A 161 -8.39 -4.84 -10.15
C VAL A 161 -9.91 -4.88 -10.15
N ASP A 162 -10.56 -4.47 -11.25
CA ASP A 162 -12.02 -4.50 -11.35
C ASP A 162 -12.59 -5.92 -11.24
N ASP A 163 -11.89 -6.92 -11.78
CA ASP A 163 -12.27 -8.33 -11.66
C ASP A 163 -12.11 -8.81 -10.20
N LEU A 164 -11.04 -8.43 -9.50
CA LEU A 164 -10.88 -8.72 -8.06
C LEU A 164 -11.99 -8.10 -7.23
N LEU A 165 -12.31 -6.82 -7.46
CA LEU A 165 -13.39 -6.11 -6.77
C LEU A 165 -14.73 -6.81 -6.98
N LYS A 166 -15.07 -7.19 -8.22
CA LYS A 166 -16.35 -7.83 -8.56
C LYS A 166 -16.48 -9.23 -7.97
N LEU A 167 -15.42 -10.03 -7.99
CA LEU A 167 -15.48 -11.45 -7.65
C LEU A 167 -15.33 -11.70 -6.15
N TYR A 168 -14.56 -10.88 -5.45
CA TYR A 168 -14.13 -11.18 -4.09
C TYR A 168 -14.44 -10.08 -3.06
N ILE A 169 -14.69 -8.85 -3.53
CA ILE A 169 -14.91 -7.68 -2.65
C ILE A 169 -16.32 -7.16 -2.94
N ARG A 170 -17.33 -7.85 -2.39
CA ARG A 170 -18.72 -7.43 -2.49
C ARG A 170 -19.14 -6.62 -1.27
N ASP A 171 -19.97 -5.61 -1.49
CA ASP A 171 -20.66 -4.87 -0.41
C ASP A 171 -21.62 -5.77 0.36
#